data_a14269276db3dbbe3c8b07ea3b311875
#
_entry.id   a14269276db3dbbe3c8b07ea3b311875
#
_cell.length_a   1.000
_cell.length_b   1.000
_cell.length_c   1.000
_cell.angle_alpha   90.00
_cell.angle_beta   90.00
_cell.angle_gamma   90.00
#
_symmetry.space_group_name_H-M   'P 1'
#
loop_
_entity.id
_entity.type
_entity.pdbx_description
1 polymer ?
#
loop_
_entity_poly.entity_id
_entity_poly.type
_entity_poly.pdbx_seq_one_letter_code
_entity_poly.pdbx_strand_id
1 'polypeptide(L)'
;MIDILREIGMIDRALDSIANIEFKQIDLARGQYLYVVRIYEHPGIISEQLSNLIKVDRTTIARAVKKLEKNGFIERKSDPTNKKIKRLYVTQKGKEIYPFIIRENQFSNSEALKGFSEKEAQQVHDYLVRIRQNIDGDWDGYNAL
;
A
#
# COMPACT_ATOMS: atom_id res chain seq x y z
N MET A 1 8.28 1.06 -30.06
CA MET A 1 8.26 1.74 -28.74
C MET A 1 8.42 0.72 -27.65
N ILE A 2 9.23 1.01 -26.65
CA ILE A 2 9.39 0.14 -25.48
C ILE A 2 8.17 0.32 -24.58
N ASP A 3 7.50 -0.79 -24.25
CA ASP A 3 6.30 -0.77 -23.41
C ASP A 3 6.66 -1.08 -21.96
N ILE A 4 7.07 -0.05 -21.24
CA ILE A 4 7.41 -0.15 -19.81
C ILE A 4 6.19 -0.48 -18.97
N LEU A 5 5.03 0.08 -19.31
CA LEU A 5 3.82 -0.09 -18.48
C LEU A 5 3.30 -1.52 -18.50
N ARG A 6 3.50 -2.24 -19.61
CA ARG A 6 3.14 -3.66 -19.68
C ARG A 6 3.92 -4.48 -18.65
N GLU A 7 5.22 -4.24 -18.55
CA GLU A 7 6.09 -4.94 -17.59
C GLU A 7 5.72 -4.58 -16.15
N ILE A 8 5.53 -3.30 -15.87
CA ILE A 8 5.11 -2.84 -14.53
C ILE A 8 3.78 -3.51 -14.14
N GLY A 9 2.81 -3.54 -15.05
CA GLY A 9 1.51 -4.14 -14.81
C GLY A 9 1.58 -5.64 -14.55
N MET A 10 2.39 -6.36 -15.31
CA MET A 10 2.58 -7.81 -15.13
C MET A 10 3.20 -8.11 -13.78
N ILE A 11 4.22 -7.34 -13.40
CA ILE A 11 4.90 -7.49 -12.11
C ILE A 11 3.91 -7.25 -10.96
N ASP A 12 3.17 -6.15 -11.03
CA ASP A 12 2.19 -5.79 -10.00
C ASP A 12 1.12 -6.86 -9.83
N ARG A 13 0.54 -7.33 -10.93
CA ARG A 13 -0.50 -8.37 -10.86
C ARG A 13 0.04 -9.70 -10.37
N ALA A 14 1.25 -10.08 -10.73
CA ALA A 14 1.89 -11.30 -10.24
C ALA A 14 2.12 -11.22 -8.72
N LEU A 15 2.69 -10.11 -8.25
CA LEU A 15 2.92 -9.89 -6.82
C LEU A 15 1.62 -9.87 -6.04
N ASP A 16 0.59 -9.23 -6.58
CA ASP A 16 -0.73 -9.16 -5.94
C ASP A 16 -1.36 -10.55 -5.82
N SER A 17 -1.24 -11.38 -6.86
CA SER A 17 -1.72 -12.76 -6.83
C SER A 17 -1.01 -13.60 -5.77
N ILE A 18 0.32 -13.46 -5.66
CA ILE A 18 1.12 -14.15 -4.65
C ILE A 18 0.72 -13.70 -3.25
N ALA A 19 0.64 -12.38 -3.04
CA ALA A 19 0.26 -11.79 -1.77
C ALA A 19 -1.16 -12.22 -1.36
N ASN A 20 -2.08 -12.34 -2.32
CA ASN A 20 -3.43 -12.79 -2.05
C ASN A 20 -3.46 -14.20 -1.45
N ILE A 21 -2.61 -15.09 -1.93
CA ILE A 21 -2.47 -16.45 -1.38
C ILE A 21 -1.89 -16.40 0.03
N GLU A 22 -0.79 -15.64 0.20
CA GLU A 22 -0.07 -15.55 1.47
C GLU A 22 -0.91 -14.94 2.60
N PHE A 23 -1.67 -13.88 2.30
CA PHE A 23 -2.37 -13.10 3.31
C PHE A 23 -3.85 -13.45 3.47
N LYS A 24 -4.38 -14.37 2.67
CA LYS A 24 -5.78 -14.79 2.74
C LYS A 24 -6.13 -15.40 4.11
N GLN A 25 -5.24 -16.22 4.66
CA GLN A 25 -5.48 -16.94 5.92
C GLN A 25 -5.55 -16.01 7.13
N ILE A 26 -4.99 -14.79 7.02
CA ILE A 26 -4.98 -13.82 8.11
C ILE A 26 -5.89 -12.62 7.83
N ASP A 27 -6.82 -12.76 6.88
CA ASP A 27 -7.80 -11.72 6.49
C ASP A 27 -7.16 -10.43 5.94
N LEU A 28 -6.00 -10.54 5.33
CA LEU A 28 -5.28 -9.41 4.73
C LEU A 28 -5.05 -9.58 3.23
N ALA A 29 -5.85 -10.41 2.56
CA ALA A 29 -5.81 -10.61 1.12
C ALA A 29 -6.28 -9.37 0.36
N ARG A 30 -6.09 -9.37 -0.95
CA ARG A 30 -6.53 -8.32 -1.87
C ARG A 30 -5.96 -6.93 -1.53
N GLY A 31 -4.66 -6.92 -1.20
CA GLY A 31 -3.97 -5.66 -0.90
C GLY A 31 -4.20 -5.10 0.50
N GLN A 32 -5.01 -5.75 1.34
CA GLN A 32 -5.31 -5.27 2.69
C GLN A 32 -4.06 -5.10 3.55
N TYR A 33 -3.07 -5.99 3.37
CA TYR A 33 -1.78 -5.91 4.07
C TYR A 33 -1.08 -4.56 3.85
N LEU A 34 -1.19 -4.01 2.65
CA LEU A 34 -0.54 -2.75 2.27
C LEU A 34 -1.08 -1.58 3.08
N TYR A 35 -2.40 -1.55 3.31
CA TYR A 35 -3.02 -0.49 4.11
C TYR A 35 -2.54 -0.52 5.55
N VAL A 36 -2.42 -1.72 6.13
CA VAL A 36 -1.89 -1.89 7.50
C VAL A 36 -0.49 -1.30 7.59
N VAL A 37 0.38 -1.60 6.63
CA VAL A 37 1.76 -1.09 6.59
C VAL A 37 1.78 0.44 6.53
N ARG A 38 1.00 1.02 5.64
CA ARG A 38 0.99 2.49 5.46
C ARG A 38 0.39 3.22 6.66
N ILE A 39 -0.65 2.67 7.27
CA ILE A 39 -1.24 3.26 8.48
C ILE A 39 -0.27 3.14 9.65
N TYR A 40 0.44 2.02 9.76
CA TYR A 40 1.48 1.85 10.78
C TYR A 40 2.58 2.89 10.65
N GLU A 41 3.04 3.15 9.43
CA GLU A 41 4.10 4.12 9.14
C GLU A 41 3.63 5.57 9.32
N HIS A 42 2.32 5.82 9.18
CA HIS A 42 1.72 7.16 9.23
C HIS A 42 0.55 7.20 10.22
N PRO A 43 0.80 7.04 11.54
CA PRO A 43 -0.28 7.04 12.52
C PRO A 43 -1.03 8.38 12.49
N GLY A 44 -2.36 8.29 12.49
CA GLY A 44 -3.22 9.47 12.37
C GLY A 44 -3.55 9.87 10.95
N ILE A 45 -3.10 9.11 9.94
CA ILE A 45 -3.42 9.38 8.54
C ILE A 45 -4.94 9.32 8.31
N ILE A 46 -5.45 10.19 7.44
CA ILE A 46 -6.85 10.16 7.03
C ILE A 46 -7.00 9.42 5.70
N SER A 47 -8.22 8.97 5.40
CA SER A 47 -8.49 8.15 4.20
C SER A 47 -8.06 8.83 2.90
N GLU A 48 -8.25 10.13 2.77
CA GLU A 48 -7.84 10.90 1.59
C GLU A 48 -6.32 10.85 1.39
N GLN A 49 -5.55 11.03 2.47
CA GLN A 49 -4.09 10.96 2.43
C GLN A 49 -3.64 9.53 2.09
N LEU A 50 -4.31 8.53 2.64
CA LEU A 50 -4.01 7.13 2.36
C LEU A 50 -4.27 6.78 0.89
N SER A 51 -5.36 7.29 0.32
CA SER A 51 -5.68 7.15 -1.11
C SER A 51 -4.55 7.69 -1.99
N ASN A 52 -4.05 8.88 -1.67
CA ASN A 52 -2.95 9.49 -2.43
C ASN A 52 -1.63 8.74 -2.23
N LEU A 53 -1.37 8.26 -1.03
CA LEU A 53 -0.14 7.55 -0.71
C LEU A 53 -0.03 6.20 -1.42
N ILE A 54 -1.15 5.47 -1.50
CA ILE A 54 -1.19 4.12 -2.08
C ILE A 54 -1.56 4.13 -3.56
N LYS A 55 -2.15 5.23 -4.03
CA LYS A 55 -2.64 5.35 -5.41
C LYS A 55 -3.84 4.43 -5.67
N VAL A 56 -4.81 4.47 -4.76
CA VAL A 56 -6.08 3.75 -4.85
C VAL A 56 -7.21 4.75 -4.68
N ASP A 57 -8.30 4.58 -5.43
CA ASP A 57 -9.43 5.50 -5.39
C ASP A 57 -10.12 5.53 -4.01
N ARG A 58 -10.82 6.62 -3.74
CA ARG A 58 -11.44 6.88 -2.43
C ARG A 58 -12.49 5.83 -2.04
N THR A 59 -13.25 5.33 -3.01
CA THR A 59 -14.30 4.33 -2.76
C THR A 59 -13.67 3.01 -2.32
N THR A 60 -12.61 2.57 -3.00
CA THR A 60 -11.88 1.35 -2.68
C THR A 60 -11.22 1.48 -1.30
N ILE A 61 -10.61 2.62 -1.00
CA ILE A 61 -10.02 2.92 0.32
C ILE A 61 -11.08 2.83 1.42
N ALA A 62 -12.25 3.44 1.21
CA ALA A 62 -13.31 3.44 2.21
C ALA A 62 -13.78 2.01 2.55
N ARG A 63 -13.91 1.17 1.54
CA ARG A 63 -14.26 -0.25 1.74
C ARG A 63 -13.18 -1.01 2.48
N ALA A 64 -11.92 -0.80 2.11
CA ALA A 64 -10.76 -1.43 2.73
C ALA A 64 -10.65 -1.04 4.22
N VAL A 65 -10.80 0.23 4.51
CA VAL A 65 -10.77 0.76 5.89
C VAL A 65 -11.86 0.14 6.75
N LYS A 66 -13.08 0.06 6.24
CA LYS A 66 -14.19 -0.58 6.95
C LYS A 66 -13.91 -2.05 7.26
N LYS A 67 -13.38 -2.78 6.30
CA LYS A 67 -13.05 -4.19 6.45
C LYS A 67 -11.92 -4.40 7.45
N LEU A 68 -10.89 -3.59 7.39
CA LEU A 68 -9.77 -3.66 8.34
C LEU A 68 -10.20 -3.31 9.76
N GLU A 69 -11.09 -2.34 9.90
CA GLU A 69 -11.67 -1.98 11.20
C GLU A 69 -12.51 -3.13 11.76
N LYS A 70 -13.37 -3.71 10.92
CA LYS A 70 -14.21 -4.86 11.29
C LYS A 70 -13.36 -6.06 11.75
N ASN A 71 -12.26 -6.32 11.05
CA ASN A 71 -11.36 -7.44 11.35
C ASN A 71 -10.38 -7.10 12.48
N GLY A 72 -10.44 -5.90 13.05
CA GLY A 72 -9.68 -5.53 14.23
C GLY A 72 -8.25 -5.10 14.01
N PHE A 73 -7.82 -4.84 12.77
CA PHE A 73 -6.45 -4.43 12.46
C PHE A 73 -6.20 -2.95 12.64
N ILE A 74 -7.23 -2.14 12.46
CA ILE A 74 -7.14 -0.68 12.59
C ILE A 74 -8.31 -0.15 13.39
N GLU A 75 -8.19 1.08 13.88
CA GLU A 75 -9.25 1.82 14.53
C GLU A 75 -9.32 3.24 13.99
N ARG A 76 -10.51 3.80 14.00
CA ARG A 76 -10.75 5.20 13.61
C ARG A 76 -11.04 6.01 14.86
N LYS A 77 -10.36 7.16 14.98
CA LYS A 77 -10.58 8.11 16.07
C LYS A 77 -10.90 9.47 15.50
N SER A 78 -11.89 10.15 16.10
CA SER A 78 -12.21 11.53 15.72
C SER A 78 -11.05 12.44 16.05
N ASP A 79 -10.75 13.38 15.15
CA ASP A 79 -9.80 14.43 15.42
C ASP A 79 -10.29 15.30 16.59
N PRO A 80 -9.40 15.66 17.56
CA PRO A 80 -9.82 16.45 18.72
C PRO A 80 -10.39 17.83 18.36
N THR A 81 -9.92 18.42 17.27
CA THR A 81 -10.33 19.77 16.86
C THR A 81 -11.43 19.78 15.80
N ASN A 82 -11.60 18.67 15.05
CA ASN A 82 -12.65 18.56 14.03
C ASN A 82 -13.19 17.13 14.01
N LYS A 83 -14.32 16.92 14.65
CA LYS A 83 -14.97 15.61 14.80
C LYS A 83 -15.39 14.95 13.48
N LYS A 84 -15.46 15.70 12.39
CA LYS A 84 -15.76 15.16 11.06
C LYS A 84 -14.59 14.41 10.46
N ILE A 85 -13.36 14.70 10.91
CA ILE A 85 -12.15 14.05 10.46
C ILE A 85 -11.95 12.79 11.28
N LYS A 86 -11.79 11.65 10.60
CA LYS A 86 -11.49 10.37 11.22
C LYS A 86 -10.04 10.01 10.91
N ARG A 87 -9.24 9.86 11.96
CA ARG A 87 -7.84 9.47 11.85
C ARG A 87 -7.69 7.99 12.06
N LEU A 88 -6.78 7.38 11.31
CA LEU A 88 -6.56 5.94 11.28
C LEU A 88 -5.32 5.56 12.09
N TYR A 89 -5.45 4.49 12.86
CA TYR A 89 -4.35 3.95 13.68
C TYR A 89 -4.41 2.42 13.62
N VAL A 90 -3.25 1.77 13.67
CA VAL A 90 -3.22 0.33 13.83
C VAL A 90 -3.52 -0.04 15.29
N THR A 91 -4.27 -1.12 15.47
CA THR A 91 -4.54 -1.72 16.78
C THR A 91 -3.35 -2.56 17.23
N GLN A 92 -3.42 -3.11 18.45
CA GLN A 92 -2.41 -4.06 18.90
C GLN A 92 -2.31 -5.26 17.96
N LYS A 93 -3.45 -5.78 17.48
CA LYS A 93 -3.48 -6.85 16.48
C LYS A 93 -2.72 -6.46 15.20
N GLY A 94 -2.93 -5.26 14.70
CA GLY A 94 -2.23 -4.74 13.53
C GLY A 94 -0.72 -4.62 13.77
N LYS A 95 -0.32 -4.16 14.95
CA LYS A 95 1.09 -4.07 15.33
C LYS A 95 1.77 -5.44 15.41
N GLU A 96 1.05 -6.44 15.88
CA GLU A 96 1.57 -7.80 16.02
C GLU A 96 1.78 -8.48 14.66
N ILE A 97 0.93 -8.20 13.66
CA ILE A 97 1.04 -8.78 12.33
C ILE A 97 2.05 -8.04 11.45
N TYR A 98 2.38 -6.81 11.75
CA TYR A 98 3.25 -5.96 10.95
C TYR A 98 4.62 -6.62 10.65
N PRO A 99 5.35 -7.21 11.62
CA PRO A 99 6.63 -7.86 11.32
C PRO A 99 6.53 -8.97 10.29
N PHE A 100 5.45 -9.75 10.31
CA PHE A 100 5.21 -10.80 9.31
C PHE A 100 5.05 -10.19 7.92
N ILE A 101 4.24 -9.14 7.80
CA ILE A 101 4.03 -8.45 6.51
C ILE A 101 5.35 -7.92 5.95
N ILE A 102 6.15 -7.29 6.80
CA ILE A 102 7.44 -6.72 6.38
C ILE A 102 8.41 -7.81 5.94
N ARG A 103 8.46 -8.94 6.62
CA ARG A 103 9.31 -10.06 6.21
C ARG A 103 8.92 -10.59 4.83
N GLU A 104 7.61 -10.74 4.58
CA GLU A 104 7.12 -11.19 3.27
C GLU A 104 7.45 -10.19 2.17
N ASN A 105 7.31 -8.89 2.44
CA ASN A 105 7.66 -7.84 1.49
C ASN A 105 9.16 -7.82 1.21
N GLN A 106 9.99 -7.98 2.22
CA GLN A 106 11.45 -8.03 2.06
C GLN A 106 11.88 -9.25 1.26
N PHE A 107 11.25 -10.39 1.52
CA PHE A 107 11.50 -11.62 0.75
C PHE A 107 11.15 -11.42 -0.73
N SER A 108 9.98 -10.90 -1.02
CA SER A 108 9.54 -10.63 -2.40
C SER A 108 10.48 -9.66 -3.11
N ASN A 109 10.92 -8.61 -2.42
CA ASN A 109 11.85 -7.64 -2.97
C ASN A 109 13.21 -8.27 -3.27
N SER A 110 13.70 -9.13 -2.39
CA SER A 110 14.95 -9.87 -2.60
C SER A 110 14.87 -10.80 -3.80
N GLU A 111 13.75 -11.52 -3.94
CA GLU A 111 13.53 -12.40 -5.09
C GLU A 111 13.46 -11.60 -6.40
N ALA A 112 12.79 -10.46 -6.38
CA ALA A 112 12.67 -9.58 -7.54
C ALA A 112 14.03 -9.05 -8.01
N LEU A 113 14.94 -8.82 -7.09
CA LEU A 113 16.27 -8.26 -7.37
C LEU A 113 17.37 -9.31 -7.52
N LYS A 114 17.01 -10.56 -7.62
CA LYS A 114 17.97 -11.66 -7.79
C LYS A 114 18.81 -11.44 -9.05
N GLY A 115 20.13 -11.50 -8.91
CA GLY A 115 21.07 -11.27 -10.03
C GLY A 115 21.37 -9.79 -10.29
N PHE A 116 20.75 -8.86 -9.57
CA PHE A 116 21.06 -7.43 -9.67
C PHE A 116 22.15 -7.05 -8.67
N SER A 117 23.06 -6.17 -9.08
CA SER A 117 23.98 -5.52 -8.15
C SER A 117 23.22 -4.47 -7.34
N GLU A 118 23.79 -4.02 -6.21
CA GLU A 118 23.23 -2.93 -5.44
C GLU A 118 23.04 -1.66 -6.28
N LYS A 119 24.01 -1.36 -7.13
CA LYS A 119 23.95 -0.21 -8.04
C LYS A 119 22.81 -0.34 -9.02
N GLU A 120 22.64 -1.51 -9.63
CA GLU A 120 21.53 -1.77 -10.55
C GLU A 120 20.19 -1.67 -9.85
N ALA A 121 20.06 -2.23 -8.65
CA ALA A 121 18.85 -2.14 -7.85
C ALA A 121 18.47 -0.67 -7.55
N GLN A 122 19.45 0.14 -7.17
CA GLN A 122 19.25 1.56 -6.91
C GLN A 122 18.83 2.31 -8.18
N GLN A 123 19.44 1.98 -9.32
CA GLN A 123 19.07 2.59 -10.61
C GLN A 123 17.63 2.26 -10.99
N VAL A 124 17.20 1.00 -10.85
CA VAL A 124 15.82 0.59 -11.13
C VAL A 124 14.85 1.35 -10.23
N HIS A 125 15.14 1.41 -8.93
CA HIS A 125 14.33 2.16 -7.97
C HIS A 125 14.17 3.62 -8.39
N ASP A 126 15.27 4.29 -8.71
CA ASP A 126 15.26 5.71 -9.06
C ASP A 126 14.48 5.96 -10.36
N TYR A 127 14.60 5.07 -11.35
CA TYR A 127 13.82 5.18 -12.59
C TYR A 127 12.34 4.95 -12.35
N LEU A 128 11.96 4.00 -11.50
CA LEU A 128 10.56 3.78 -11.16
C LEU A 128 9.97 4.98 -10.43
N VAL A 129 10.73 5.61 -9.54
CA VAL A 129 10.31 6.85 -8.86
C VAL A 129 10.05 7.95 -9.90
N ARG A 130 10.94 8.13 -10.87
CA ARG A 130 10.77 9.13 -11.95
C ARG A 130 9.52 8.86 -12.78
N ILE A 131 9.28 7.59 -13.13
CA ILE A 131 8.08 7.19 -13.87
C ILE A 131 6.84 7.52 -13.07
N ARG A 132 6.82 7.16 -11.78
CA ARG A 132 5.69 7.44 -10.89
C ARG A 132 5.44 8.95 -10.79
N GLN A 133 6.48 9.75 -10.61
CA GLN A 133 6.36 11.20 -10.51
C GLN A 133 5.73 11.82 -11.75
N ASN A 134 6.04 11.29 -12.95
CA ASN A 134 5.42 11.76 -14.18
C ASN A 134 3.92 11.51 -14.23
N ILE A 135 3.46 10.47 -13.56
CA ILE A 135 2.05 10.04 -13.54
C ILE A 135 1.27 10.69 -12.38
N ASP A 136 1.95 11.09 -11.32
CA ASP A 136 1.31 11.63 -10.11
C ASP A 136 0.38 12.82 -10.40
N GLY A 137 0.74 13.71 -11.32
CA GLY A 137 -0.11 14.84 -11.70
C GLY A 137 -1.45 14.39 -12.30
N ASP A 138 -1.41 13.39 -13.17
CA ASP A 138 -2.62 12.84 -13.79
C ASP A 138 -3.48 12.13 -12.74
N TRP A 139 -2.86 11.36 -11.85
CA TRP A 139 -3.56 10.70 -10.74
C TRP A 139 -4.27 11.71 -9.83
N ASP A 140 -3.58 12.76 -9.43
CA ASP A 140 -4.13 13.80 -8.56
C ASP A 140 -5.35 14.47 -9.20
N GLY A 141 -5.29 14.73 -10.51
CA GLY A 141 -6.42 15.26 -11.27
C GLY A 141 -7.64 14.34 -11.25
N TYR A 142 -7.45 13.07 -11.50
CA TYR A 142 -8.52 12.06 -11.48
C TYR A 142 -9.10 11.87 -10.09
N ASN A 143 -8.24 11.80 -9.08
CA ASN A 143 -8.69 11.55 -7.71
C ASN A 143 -9.44 12.73 -7.11
N ALA A 144 -9.29 13.92 -7.67
CA ALA A 144 -10.03 15.11 -7.26
C ALA A 144 -11.47 15.16 -7.84
N LEU A 145 -11.74 14.36 -8.87
CA LEU A 145 -13.07 14.28 -9.47
C LEU A 145 -13.99 13.42 -8.62
#